data_d6bd07c0c0ce6da7a4c169e13cfb2c2f
#
_entry.id   d6bd07c0c0ce6da7a4c169e13cfb2c2f
#
_cell.length_a   1.000
_cell.length_b   1.000
_cell.length_c   1.000
_cell.angle_alpha   90.00
_cell.angle_beta   90.00
_cell.angle_gamma   90.00
#
_symmetry.space_group_name_H-M   'P 1'
#
loop_
_entity.id
_entity.type
_entity.pdbx_description
1 polymer ?
#
loop_
_entity_poly.entity_id
_entity_poly.type
_entity_poly.pdbx_seq_one_letter_code
_entity_poly.pdbx_strand_id
1 'polypeptide(L)'
;MAEERSVSRIDELRQRIDDIDERLVELLSKRAACALAIGHEKKLIGLEVYQPSREAEVLGHVQRINPGPLDNEAMKRLFERIIDEARRLERVADTDEQAG
;
A
#
# COMPACT_ATOMS: atom_id res chain seq x y z
N MET A 1 -7.49 28.38 28.56
CA MET A 1 -8.24 28.77 27.36
C MET A 1 -7.52 28.40 26.07
N ALA A 2 -6.31 28.92 25.83
CA ALA A 2 -5.53 28.51 24.65
C ALA A 2 -5.15 27.03 24.69
N GLU A 3 -4.77 26.50 25.87
CA GLU A 3 -4.45 25.09 26.05
C GLU A 3 -5.67 24.19 25.81
N GLU A 4 -6.84 24.57 26.29
CA GLU A 4 -8.08 23.81 26.07
C GLU A 4 -8.44 23.75 24.59
N ARG A 5 -8.28 24.86 23.86
CA ARG A 5 -8.51 24.90 22.42
C ARG A 5 -7.53 24.02 21.69
N SER A 6 -6.25 24.03 22.10
CA SER A 6 -5.21 23.20 21.49
C SER A 6 -5.47 21.71 21.72
N VAL A 7 -5.88 21.33 22.94
CA VAL A 7 -6.22 19.94 23.28
C VAL A 7 -7.41 19.48 22.44
N SER A 8 -8.47 20.32 22.36
CA SER A 8 -9.64 20.02 21.55
C SER A 8 -9.28 19.87 20.06
N ARG A 9 -8.41 20.75 19.56
CA ARG A 9 -7.94 20.70 18.17
C ARG A 9 -7.10 19.45 17.91
N ILE A 10 -6.28 19.07 18.86
CA ILE A 10 -5.48 17.84 18.77
C ILE A 10 -6.41 16.62 18.68
N ASP A 11 -7.44 16.58 19.50
CA ASP A 11 -8.40 15.47 19.49
C ASP A 11 -9.16 15.38 18.16
N GLU A 12 -9.57 16.52 17.61
CA GLU A 12 -10.19 16.57 16.28
C GLU A 12 -9.27 16.04 15.19
N LEU A 13 -8.00 16.42 15.23
CA LEU A 13 -7.01 15.97 14.24
C LEU A 13 -6.72 14.50 14.37
N ARG A 14 -6.66 13.98 15.60
CA ARG A 14 -6.50 12.55 15.83
C ARG A 14 -7.69 11.75 15.29
N GLN A 15 -8.90 12.28 15.47
CA GLN A 15 -10.10 11.65 14.90
C GLN A 15 -10.03 11.62 13.38
N ARG A 16 -9.55 12.69 12.74
CA ARG A 16 -9.34 12.72 11.29
C ARG A 16 -8.31 11.68 10.86
N ILE A 17 -7.22 11.53 11.63
CA ILE A 17 -6.21 10.49 11.36
C ILE A 17 -6.84 9.10 11.45
N ASP A 18 -7.64 8.84 12.48
CA ASP A 18 -8.30 7.54 12.64
C ASP A 18 -9.20 7.23 11.43
N ASP A 19 -9.97 8.21 10.96
CA ASP A 19 -10.83 8.05 9.79
C ASP A 19 -10.02 7.78 8.52
N ILE A 20 -8.91 8.48 8.36
CA ILE A 20 -7.98 8.28 7.23
C ILE A 20 -7.38 6.89 7.30
N ASP A 21 -6.95 6.46 8.49
CA ASP A 21 -6.34 5.14 8.68
C ASP A 21 -7.33 4.02 8.31
N GLU A 22 -8.60 4.17 8.66
CA GLU A 22 -9.63 3.21 8.25
C GLU A 22 -9.70 3.08 6.72
N ARG A 23 -9.66 4.21 6.01
CA ARG A 23 -9.65 4.23 4.55
C ARG A 23 -8.38 3.64 3.98
N LEU A 24 -7.24 3.92 4.62
CA LEU A 24 -5.96 3.35 4.21
C LEU A 24 -5.97 1.83 4.31
N VAL A 25 -6.48 1.28 5.42
CA VAL A 25 -6.60 -0.17 5.60
C VAL A 25 -7.48 -0.78 4.50
N GLU A 26 -8.63 -0.17 4.21
CA GLU A 26 -9.51 -0.62 3.13
C GLU A 26 -8.81 -0.59 1.77
N LEU A 27 -8.11 0.51 1.46
CA LEU A 27 -7.43 0.67 0.17
C LEU A 27 -6.26 -0.29 0.03
N LEU A 28 -5.48 -0.50 1.10
CA LEU A 28 -4.40 -1.48 1.10
C LEU A 28 -4.93 -2.89 0.88
N SER A 29 -6.06 -3.23 1.50
CA SER A 29 -6.70 -4.54 1.33
C SER A 29 -7.20 -4.74 -0.10
N LYS A 30 -7.82 -3.73 -0.68
CA LYS A 30 -8.28 -3.78 -2.08
C LYS A 30 -7.11 -3.90 -3.05
N ARG A 31 -6.05 -3.14 -2.80
CA ARG A 31 -4.83 -3.21 -3.61
C ARG A 31 -4.21 -4.60 -3.55
N ALA A 32 -4.12 -5.17 -2.35
CA ALA A 32 -3.58 -6.51 -2.14
C ALA A 32 -4.43 -7.57 -2.88
N ALA A 33 -5.75 -7.44 -2.83
CA ALA A 33 -6.65 -8.34 -3.56
C ALA A 33 -6.42 -8.26 -5.07
N CYS A 34 -6.22 -7.05 -5.61
CA CYS A 34 -5.88 -6.86 -7.03
C CYS A 34 -4.53 -7.51 -7.36
N ALA A 35 -3.53 -7.35 -6.50
CA ALA A 35 -2.22 -7.96 -6.70
C ALA A 35 -2.31 -9.49 -6.73
N LEU A 36 -3.09 -10.08 -5.82
CA LEU A 36 -3.35 -11.53 -5.83
C LEU A 36 -4.01 -11.98 -7.13
N ALA A 37 -5.00 -11.24 -7.60
CA ALA A 37 -5.70 -11.56 -8.85
C ALA A 37 -4.75 -11.49 -10.04
N ILE A 38 -3.88 -10.47 -10.09
CA ILE A 38 -2.87 -10.33 -11.14
C ILE A 38 -1.88 -11.50 -11.08
N GLY A 39 -1.42 -11.87 -9.89
CA GLY A 39 -0.52 -13.01 -9.70
C GLY A 39 -1.13 -14.31 -10.22
N HIS A 40 -2.41 -14.52 -9.95
CA HIS A 40 -3.16 -15.67 -10.46
C HIS A 40 -3.22 -15.68 -11.99
N GLU A 41 -3.55 -14.55 -12.61
CA GLU A 41 -3.60 -14.41 -14.06
C GLU A 41 -2.23 -14.63 -14.70
N LYS A 42 -1.16 -14.09 -14.12
CA LYS A 42 0.21 -14.30 -14.58
C LYS A 42 0.58 -15.78 -14.57
N LYS A 43 0.20 -16.50 -13.52
CA LYS A 43 0.45 -17.92 -13.39
C LYS A 43 -0.24 -18.72 -14.52
N LEU A 44 -1.48 -18.35 -14.87
CA LEU A 44 -2.24 -19.00 -15.92
C LEU A 44 -1.57 -18.88 -17.30
N ILE A 45 -0.87 -17.79 -17.57
CA ILE A 45 -0.21 -17.55 -18.86
C ILE A 45 1.32 -17.70 -18.79
N GLY A 46 1.84 -18.15 -17.67
CA GLY A 46 3.27 -18.45 -17.51
C GLY A 46 4.16 -17.23 -17.33
N LEU A 47 3.62 -16.09 -16.92
CA LEU A 47 4.42 -14.92 -16.62
C LEU A 47 4.94 -14.96 -15.19
N GLU A 48 6.11 -14.39 -14.99
CA GLU A 48 6.72 -14.29 -13.66
C GLU A 48 6.00 -13.22 -12.81
N VAL A 49 5.87 -13.50 -11.51
CA VAL A 49 5.27 -12.58 -10.54
C VAL A 49 6.15 -11.33 -10.38
N TYR A 50 7.46 -11.51 -10.31
CA TYR A 50 8.41 -10.41 -10.12
C TYR A 50 8.68 -9.69 -11.43
N GLN A 51 8.29 -8.43 -11.51
CA GLN A 51 8.53 -7.56 -12.67
C GLN A 51 9.12 -6.22 -12.23
N PRO A 52 10.47 -6.09 -12.24
CA PRO A 52 11.14 -4.87 -11.78
C PRO A 52 10.72 -3.59 -12.53
N SER A 53 10.42 -3.71 -13.82
CA SER A 53 9.97 -2.57 -14.63
C SER A 53 8.65 -2.01 -14.13
N ARG A 54 7.71 -2.88 -13.72
CA ARG A 54 6.43 -2.45 -13.16
C ARG A 54 6.61 -1.79 -11.80
N GLU A 55 7.51 -2.32 -10.96
CA GLU A 55 7.82 -1.70 -9.67
C GLU A 55 8.37 -0.29 -9.84
N ALA A 56 9.28 -0.11 -10.79
CA ALA A 56 9.82 1.22 -11.12
C ALA A 56 8.73 2.19 -11.57
N GLU A 57 7.77 1.72 -12.38
CA GLU A 57 6.62 2.53 -12.80
C GLU A 57 5.77 2.97 -11.62
N VAL A 58 5.47 2.04 -10.70
CA VAL A 58 4.65 2.34 -9.51
C VAL A 58 5.35 3.37 -8.64
N LEU A 59 6.64 3.17 -8.35
CA LEU A 59 7.41 4.10 -7.52
C LEU A 59 7.49 5.48 -8.15
N GLY A 60 7.74 5.55 -9.45
CA GLY A 60 7.77 6.81 -10.17
C GLY A 60 6.42 7.52 -10.16
N HIS A 61 5.34 6.76 -10.33
CA HIS A 61 3.98 7.30 -10.32
C HIS A 61 3.62 7.93 -8.97
N VAL A 62 3.86 7.22 -7.85
CA VAL A 62 3.52 7.73 -6.53
C VAL A 62 4.33 8.96 -6.15
N GLN A 63 5.58 9.05 -6.61
CA GLN A 63 6.40 10.24 -6.41
C GLN A 63 5.86 11.43 -7.20
N ARG A 64 5.40 11.22 -8.44
CA ARG A 64 4.83 12.29 -9.28
C ARG A 64 3.53 12.84 -8.74
N ILE A 65 2.68 11.99 -8.16
CA ILE A 65 1.37 12.43 -7.65
C ILE A 65 1.42 12.86 -6.18
N ASN A 66 2.57 12.74 -5.54
CA ASN A 66 2.72 13.07 -4.12
C ASN A 66 2.52 14.58 -3.87
N PRO A 67 1.46 14.98 -3.13
CA PRO A 67 1.23 16.41 -2.86
C PRO A 67 2.00 16.94 -1.65
N GLY A 68 2.77 16.07 -0.96
CA GLY A 68 3.32 16.41 0.35
C GLY A 68 2.24 16.32 1.45
N PRO A 69 2.59 16.54 2.70
CA PRO A 69 3.89 16.96 3.26
C PRO A 69 4.96 15.88 3.34
N LEU A 70 4.66 14.60 3.11
CA LEU A 70 5.71 13.58 3.02
C LEU A 70 6.56 13.85 1.79
N ASP A 71 7.89 13.73 1.92
CA ASP A 71 8.76 13.90 0.77
C ASP A 71 8.71 12.67 -0.14
N ASN A 72 9.27 12.80 -1.34
CA ASN A 72 9.22 11.73 -2.34
C ASN A 72 9.99 10.48 -1.92
N GLU A 73 11.08 10.64 -1.18
CA GLU A 73 11.85 9.50 -0.67
C GLU A 73 11.07 8.72 0.38
N ALA A 74 10.34 9.42 1.26
CA ALA A 74 9.46 8.79 2.23
C ALA A 74 8.33 8.03 1.53
N MET A 75 7.72 8.64 0.51
CA MET A 75 6.65 8.01 -0.27
C MET A 75 7.17 6.75 -0.98
N LYS A 76 8.37 6.82 -1.53
CA LYS A 76 9.03 5.69 -2.17
C LYS A 76 9.21 4.52 -1.19
N ARG A 77 9.74 4.79 0.01
CA ARG A 77 9.95 3.76 1.04
C ARG A 77 8.65 3.08 1.45
N LEU A 78 7.59 3.87 1.61
CA LEU A 78 6.27 3.32 1.97
C LEU A 78 5.75 2.39 0.88
N PHE A 79 5.85 2.80 -0.38
CA PHE A 79 5.36 1.97 -1.49
C PHE A 79 6.26 0.77 -1.76
N GLU A 80 7.55 0.86 -1.53
CA GLU A 80 8.44 -0.30 -1.56
C GLU A 80 7.96 -1.36 -0.57
N ARG A 81 7.57 -0.93 0.64
CA ARG A 81 7.03 -1.85 1.65
C ARG A 81 5.69 -2.45 1.23
N ILE A 82 4.80 -1.63 0.67
CA ILE A 82 3.50 -2.09 0.17
C ILE A 82 3.69 -3.14 -0.92
N ILE A 83 4.60 -2.90 -1.86
CA ILE A 83 4.93 -3.83 -2.95
C ILE A 83 5.50 -5.13 -2.37
N ASP A 84 6.42 -5.05 -1.43
CA ASP A 84 7.05 -6.22 -0.80
C ASP A 84 6.02 -7.08 -0.06
N GLU A 85 5.09 -6.46 0.66
CA GLU A 85 4.03 -7.19 1.36
C GLU A 85 3.06 -7.87 0.39
N ALA A 86 2.73 -7.21 -0.71
CA ALA A 86 1.89 -7.80 -1.76
C ALA A 86 2.58 -9.02 -2.38
N ARG A 87 3.88 -8.91 -2.64
CA ARG A 87 4.68 -10.02 -3.18
C ARG A 87 4.73 -11.19 -2.21
N ARG A 88 4.91 -10.89 -0.92
CA ARG A 88 4.91 -11.92 0.13
C ARG A 88 3.55 -12.64 0.19
N LEU A 89 2.46 -11.89 0.11
CA LEU A 89 1.11 -12.44 0.09
C LEU A 89 0.91 -13.38 -1.10
N GLU A 90 1.38 -13.01 -2.27
CA GLU A 90 1.32 -13.84 -3.48
C GLU A 90 2.09 -15.15 -3.31
N ARG A 91 3.27 -15.10 -2.69
CA ARG A 91 4.08 -16.31 -2.42
C ARG A 91 3.37 -17.26 -1.44
N VAL A 92 2.77 -16.72 -0.38
CA VAL A 92 2.02 -17.51 0.60
C VAL A 92 0.82 -18.20 -0.06
N ALA A 93 0.06 -17.45 -0.86
CA ALA A 93 -1.10 -17.99 -1.59
C ALA A 93 -0.68 -19.11 -2.56
N ASP A 94 0.42 -18.92 -3.27
CA ASP A 94 0.96 -19.90 -4.21
C ASP A 94 1.39 -21.18 -3.49
N THR A 95 2.04 -21.05 -2.34
CA THR A 95 2.44 -22.18 -1.49
C THR A 95 1.21 -22.95 -1.00
N ASP A 96 0.16 -22.26 -0.55
CA ASP A 96 -1.08 -22.87 -0.10
C ASP A 96 -1.77 -23.64 -1.22
N GLU A 97 -1.80 -23.10 -2.43
CA GLU A 97 -2.33 -23.80 -3.62
C GLU A 97 -1.54 -25.08 -3.93
N GLN A 98 -0.22 -25.02 -3.82
CA GLN A 98 0.65 -26.17 -4.06
C GLN A 98 0.51 -27.24 -2.97
N ALA A 99 0.30 -26.82 -1.72
CA ALA A 99 0.13 -27.72 -0.57
C ALA A 99 -1.25 -28.40 -0.57
N GLY A 100 -2.23 -27.74 -1.16
CA GLY A 100 -3.59 -28.25 -1.23
C GLY A 100 -3.77 -29.22 -2.37
#